data_60c55cc9b17a505006c38aa0207d8802
#
_entry.id   60c55cc9b17a505006c38aa0207d8802
#
_cell.length_a   1.000
_cell.length_b   1.000
_cell.length_c   1.000
_cell.angle_alpha   90.00
_cell.angle_beta   90.00
_cell.angle_gamma   90.00
#
_symmetry.space_group_name_H-M   'P 1'
#
loop_
_entity.id
_entity.type
_entity.pdbx_description
1 polymer ?
#
loop_
_entity_poly.entity_id
_entity_poly.type
_entity_poly.pdbx_seq_one_letter_code
_entity_poly.pdbx_strand_id
1 'polypeptide(L)'
;MRVPFVVYADFESFTENIDTCSPDESKSFTKQYQKHKPSGYCYLIKCFDDEIFPPMLVRQTIQKPDEDIPQMFVERLESYIKMIYNNFKFSKKVKMSLENLREHETATHCHICKGELGKDKVLDHCHITGKYRGAAHNECNLQFRIPKFFPVIFHNLSGYDSHLFIKNLGTSKGKINCIPNNEEKYISFTKQIVVDTFTNKEGKPVEVKRDIRFIDSFKFMSASLDSLVSNLSKESFKNLTSYYEGEQLQLLLRKGVFPYDWFGDFNKLIATKLPPKEAFYSRLNDTDISEEDYQHAQKVWEIFEMRTMEDYHDLYIESDVLLLADVFENFRNVCLENYGLDPAWYYTAPGLAWDAALKITKVNLELLTDYDKLLMIEKGIRGGVSMISNRYGKANNPYMEEYDPNLPTKYITYLDANNLYGWAMSKPLPTHEFRWMTEQEITGWKNHPCILEVDLEYPHHLHDLHNVPPFGHLA
;
A
#
# COMPACT_ATOMS: atom_id res chain seq x y z
N MET A 1 -11.46 -14.43 3.18
CA MET A 1 -12.00 -14.02 4.51
C MET A 1 -11.56 -12.59 4.79
N ARG A 2 -12.46 -11.72 5.28
CA ARG A 2 -12.12 -10.37 5.71
C ARG A 2 -11.17 -10.42 6.93
N VAL A 3 -10.09 -9.64 6.91
CA VAL A 3 -9.19 -9.51 8.06
C VAL A 3 -9.96 -8.82 9.19
N PRO A 4 -9.98 -9.43 10.40
CA PRO A 4 -10.89 -8.98 11.45
C PRO A 4 -10.56 -7.62 12.04
N PHE A 5 -9.27 -7.30 12.17
CA PHE A 5 -8.79 -6.04 12.73
C PHE A 5 -7.77 -5.42 11.80
N VAL A 6 -7.92 -4.14 11.54
CA VAL A 6 -6.99 -3.32 10.75
C VAL A 6 -6.73 -2.03 11.51
N VAL A 7 -5.51 -1.54 11.45
CA VAL A 7 -5.11 -0.25 12.01
C VAL A 7 -4.78 0.69 10.85
N TYR A 8 -5.34 1.88 10.86
CA TYR A 8 -5.00 2.98 9.95
C TYR A 8 -4.21 4.00 10.72
N ALA A 9 -3.07 4.44 10.24
CA ALA A 9 -2.16 5.27 11.00
C ALA A 9 -1.47 6.33 10.14
N ASP A 10 -1.10 7.42 10.80
CA ASP A 10 -0.34 8.51 10.20
C ASP A 10 0.51 9.22 11.26
N PHE A 11 1.61 9.88 10.80
CA PHE A 11 2.47 10.71 11.62
C PHE A 11 2.53 12.12 11.06
N GLU A 12 2.64 13.09 11.97
CA GLU A 12 3.02 14.45 11.63
C GLU A 12 4.37 14.82 12.24
N SER A 13 5.05 15.78 11.59
CA SER A 13 6.43 16.15 11.97
C SER A 13 6.64 17.64 11.91
N PHE A 14 7.50 18.12 12.81
CA PHE A 14 8.16 19.42 12.63
C PHE A 14 9.19 19.33 11.52
N THR A 15 9.33 20.40 10.74
CA THR A 15 10.32 20.55 9.67
C THR A 15 11.45 21.46 10.15
N GLU A 16 12.30 20.95 11.08
CA GLU A 16 13.41 21.71 11.63
C GLU A 16 14.41 22.08 10.53
N ASN A 17 14.68 23.40 10.36
CA ASN A 17 15.73 23.83 9.45
C ASN A 17 17.10 23.44 9.99
N ILE A 18 17.95 22.91 9.12
CA ILE A 18 19.33 22.55 9.47
C ILE A 18 20.31 23.37 8.59
N ASP A 19 21.31 23.93 9.25
CA ASP A 19 22.44 24.55 8.55
C ASP A 19 23.48 23.46 8.25
N THR A 20 23.70 23.22 6.97
CA THR A 20 24.75 22.32 6.49
C THR A 20 25.85 23.13 5.81
N CYS A 21 27.10 22.64 5.86
CA CYS A 21 28.18 23.22 5.09
C CYS A 21 27.79 23.33 3.62
N SER A 22 28.18 24.44 2.97
CA SER A 22 27.95 24.59 1.54
C SER A 22 28.67 23.47 0.79
N PRO A 23 27.97 22.74 -0.07
CA PRO A 23 28.58 21.67 -0.86
C PRO A 23 29.64 22.24 -1.83
N ASP A 24 30.59 21.39 -2.25
CA ASP A 24 31.53 21.71 -3.32
C ASP A 24 30.76 21.74 -4.65
N GLU A 25 30.58 22.92 -5.22
CA GLU A 25 29.85 23.13 -6.48
C GLU A 25 30.47 22.41 -7.70
N SER A 26 31.74 22.00 -7.57
CA SER A 26 32.43 21.25 -8.63
C SER A 26 32.06 19.74 -8.65
N LYS A 27 31.33 19.26 -7.65
CA LYS A 27 30.96 17.85 -7.49
C LYS A 27 29.45 17.68 -7.38
N SER A 28 28.97 16.50 -7.72
CA SER A 28 27.59 16.13 -7.43
C SER A 28 27.38 16.07 -5.91
N PHE A 29 26.33 16.71 -5.42
CA PHE A 29 26.04 16.76 -3.98
C PHE A 29 24.53 16.70 -3.69
N THR A 30 24.20 16.28 -2.47
CA THR A 30 22.87 16.42 -1.90
C THR A 30 22.92 17.44 -0.77
N LYS A 31 22.11 18.51 -0.86
CA LYS A 31 21.98 19.51 0.19
C LYS A 31 20.80 19.15 1.07
N GLN A 32 21.07 18.78 2.33
CA GLN A 32 20.03 18.63 3.35
C GLN A 32 19.73 20.01 3.93
N TYR A 33 18.47 20.42 3.94
CA TYR A 33 18.04 21.73 4.44
C TYR A 33 16.99 21.63 5.56
N GLN A 34 16.37 20.46 5.72
CA GLN A 34 15.40 20.21 6.78
C GLN A 34 15.62 18.83 7.42
N LYS A 35 15.29 18.75 8.70
CA LYS A 35 15.18 17.49 9.45
C LYS A 35 13.75 17.34 9.94
N HIS A 36 13.13 16.22 9.65
CA HIS A 36 11.80 15.91 10.11
C HIS A 36 11.87 15.25 11.50
N LYS A 37 11.16 15.83 12.48
CA LYS A 37 11.05 15.34 13.84
C LYS A 37 9.58 15.08 14.16
N PRO A 38 9.18 13.84 14.50
CA PRO A 38 7.79 13.53 14.81
C PRO A 38 7.18 14.45 15.86
N SER A 39 6.06 15.08 15.52
CA SER A 39 5.29 15.97 16.40
C SER A 39 4.08 15.26 16.99
N GLY A 40 3.56 14.25 16.32
CA GLY A 40 2.43 13.48 16.77
C GLY A 40 2.16 12.26 15.90
N TYR A 41 1.27 11.41 16.35
CA TYR A 41 0.69 10.33 15.58
C TYR A 41 -0.80 10.19 15.89
N CYS A 42 -1.51 9.64 14.92
CA CYS A 42 -2.87 9.16 15.12
C CYS A 42 -3.02 7.78 14.52
N TYR A 43 -3.86 6.93 15.09
CA TYR A 43 -4.31 5.71 14.46
C TYR A 43 -5.72 5.33 14.87
N LEU A 44 -6.44 4.72 13.92
CA LEU A 44 -7.76 4.13 14.10
C LEU A 44 -7.63 2.60 14.08
N ILE A 45 -8.07 1.94 15.16
CA ILE A 45 -8.24 0.49 15.21
C ILE A 45 -9.66 0.17 14.78
N LYS A 46 -9.82 -0.52 13.66
CA LYS A 46 -11.10 -0.88 13.07
C LYS A 46 -11.31 -2.39 13.10
N CYS A 47 -12.45 -2.84 13.64
CA CYS A 47 -12.94 -4.21 13.53
C CYS A 47 -13.81 -4.35 12.27
N PHE A 48 -13.97 -5.58 11.78
CA PHE A 48 -14.93 -5.89 10.70
C PHE A 48 -16.39 -5.71 11.12
N ASP A 49 -16.65 -5.62 12.40
CA ASP A 49 -17.98 -5.50 13.03
C ASP A 49 -17.86 -4.59 14.25
N ASP A 50 -18.44 -3.40 14.16
CA ASP A 50 -18.33 -2.34 15.17
C ASP A 50 -19.15 -2.65 16.43
N GLU A 51 -20.13 -3.55 16.35
CA GLU A 51 -20.90 -4.02 17.53
C GLU A 51 -20.05 -4.92 18.43
N ILE A 52 -19.06 -5.63 17.84
CA ILE A 52 -18.18 -6.54 18.57
C ILE A 52 -17.02 -5.80 19.22
N PHE A 53 -16.46 -4.85 18.49
CA PHE A 53 -15.38 -4.00 18.93
C PHE A 53 -15.55 -2.64 18.23
N PRO A 54 -16.01 -1.62 18.97
CA PRO A 54 -16.20 -0.29 18.40
C PRO A 54 -14.88 0.29 17.90
N PRO A 55 -14.91 1.12 16.84
CA PRO A 55 -13.75 1.80 16.36
C PRO A 55 -13.06 2.59 17.48
N MET A 56 -11.74 2.47 17.54
CA MET A 56 -10.94 3.12 18.57
C MET A 56 -9.92 4.05 17.92
N LEU A 57 -10.15 5.35 18.05
CA LEU A 57 -9.23 6.39 17.59
C LEU A 57 -8.28 6.75 18.73
N VAL A 58 -6.97 6.73 18.45
CA VAL A 58 -5.90 7.01 19.40
C VAL A 58 -4.97 8.03 18.80
N ARG A 59 -4.78 9.14 19.50
CA ARG A 59 -3.92 10.24 19.12
C ARG A 59 -2.93 10.56 20.22
N GLN A 60 -1.76 11.01 19.86
CA GLN A 60 -0.74 11.55 20.74
C GLN A 60 0.03 12.65 20.04
N THR A 61 -0.02 13.82 20.61
CA THR A 61 0.81 14.96 20.23
C THR A 61 1.89 15.17 21.27
N ILE A 62 3.06 15.58 20.86
CA ILE A 62 4.20 15.84 21.72
C ILE A 62 3.86 16.93 22.75
N GLN A 63 4.07 16.64 24.02
CA GLN A 63 3.78 17.56 25.13
C GLN A 63 5.06 18.21 25.70
N LYS A 64 6.22 17.65 25.37
CA LYS A 64 7.53 18.16 25.77
C LYS A 64 8.53 17.94 24.63
N PRO A 65 9.51 18.85 24.45
CA PRO A 65 10.47 18.76 23.34
C PRO A 65 11.26 17.45 23.25
N ASP A 66 11.40 16.71 24.35
CA ASP A 66 12.25 15.50 24.45
C ASP A 66 11.45 14.19 24.38
N GLU A 67 10.12 14.24 24.18
CA GLU A 67 9.31 13.04 24.09
C GLU A 67 9.63 12.24 22.82
N ASP A 68 9.79 10.94 22.99
CA ASP A 68 9.99 9.99 21.87
C ASP A 68 8.62 9.51 21.35
N ILE A 69 8.01 10.32 20.50
CA ILE A 69 6.70 10.06 19.88
C ILE A 69 6.67 8.71 19.14
N PRO A 70 7.69 8.35 18.33
CA PRO A 70 7.78 7.03 17.71
C PRO A 70 7.80 5.86 18.70
N GLN A 71 8.50 6.00 19.82
CA GLN A 71 8.53 4.98 20.86
C GLN A 71 7.15 4.79 21.50
N MET A 72 6.47 5.89 21.81
CA MET A 72 5.12 5.86 22.37
C MET A 72 4.12 5.20 21.41
N PHE A 73 4.24 5.47 20.10
CA PHE A 73 3.44 4.81 19.07
C PHE A 73 3.61 3.29 19.12
N VAL A 74 4.86 2.80 19.07
CA VAL A 74 5.14 1.35 19.06
C VAL A 74 4.62 0.69 20.34
N GLU A 75 4.90 1.24 21.50
CA GLU A 75 4.48 0.69 22.80
C GLU A 75 2.96 0.62 22.95
N ARG A 76 2.26 1.71 22.59
CA ARG A 76 0.79 1.73 22.63
C ARG A 76 0.17 0.77 21.65
N LEU A 77 0.66 0.72 20.40
CA LEU A 77 0.19 -0.21 19.39
C LEU A 77 0.35 -1.67 19.85
N GLU A 78 1.52 -2.04 20.39
CA GLU A 78 1.74 -3.38 20.95
C GLU A 78 0.78 -3.69 22.10
N SER A 79 0.52 -2.70 22.97
CA SER A 79 -0.40 -2.85 24.11
C SER A 79 -1.84 -3.10 23.65
N TYR A 80 -2.33 -2.34 22.67
CA TYR A 80 -3.67 -2.54 22.12
C TYR A 80 -3.82 -3.88 21.40
N ILE A 81 -2.82 -4.32 20.65
CA ILE A 81 -2.84 -5.65 20.01
C ILE A 81 -2.88 -6.77 21.05
N LYS A 82 -2.15 -6.65 22.15
CA LYS A 82 -2.22 -7.59 23.28
C LYS A 82 -3.60 -7.59 23.91
N MET A 83 -4.22 -6.43 24.11
CA MET A 83 -5.58 -6.29 24.60
C MET A 83 -6.59 -6.96 23.66
N ILE A 84 -6.53 -6.69 22.35
CA ILE A 84 -7.41 -7.32 21.35
C ILE A 84 -7.23 -8.83 21.39
N TYR A 85 -5.99 -9.32 21.38
CA TYR A 85 -5.73 -10.75 21.47
C TYR A 85 -6.38 -11.36 22.71
N ASN A 86 -6.23 -10.78 23.88
CA ASN A 86 -6.80 -11.27 25.13
C ASN A 86 -8.34 -11.32 25.11
N ASN A 87 -8.98 -10.34 24.46
CA ASN A 87 -10.43 -10.30 24.33
C ASN A 87 -10.97 -11.38 23.38
N PHE A 88 -10.18 -11.79 22.38
CA PHE A 88 -10.64 -12.68 21.31
C PHE A 88 -9.83 -13.99 21.17
N LYS A 89 -8.95 -14.32 22.13
CA LYS A 89 -8.13 -15.54 22.08
C LYS A 89 -8.93 -16.84 22.17
N PHE A 90 -10.10 -16.81 22.75
CA PHE A 90 -10.97 -17.98 22.87
C PHE A 90 -12.04 -17.97 21.78
N SER A 91 -12.09 -19.05 21.00
CA SER A 91 -13.14 -19.25 20.00
C SER A 91 -14.51 -19.31 20.65
N LYS A 92 -15.44 -18.47 20.17
CA LYS A 92 -16.85 -18.56 20.58
C LYS A 92 -17.47 -19.81 19.95
N LYS A 93 -18.32 -20.50 20.74
CA LYS A 93 -19.09 -21.63 20.22
C LYS A 93 -20.02 -21.18 19.09
N VAL A 94 -20.23 -22.07 18.13
CA VAL A 94 -21.15 -21.80 17.03
C VAL A 94 -22.55 -21.52 17.54
N LYS A 95 -23.17 -20.47 17.00
CA LYS A 95 -24.58 -20.12 17.22
C LYS A 95 -25.40 -20.59 16.01
N MET A 96 -26.24 -21.58 16.20
CA MET A 96 -27.11 -22.15 15.14
C MET A 96 -28.55 -21.74 15.35
N SER A 97 -29.16 -21.12 14.35
CA SER A 97 -30.59 -20.99 14.22
C SER A 97 -31.19 -22.26 13.58
N LEU A 98 -32.52 -22.42 13.65
CA LEU A 98 -33.20 -23.51 12.93
C LEU A 98 -33.00 -23.40 11.40
N GLU A 99 -32.89 -22.18 10.89
CA GLU A 99 -32.59 -21.92 9.48
C GLU A 99 -31.16 -22.36 9.11
N ASN A 100 -30.16 -22.00 9.93
CA ASN A 100 -28.79 -22.43 9.72
C ASN A 100 -28.62 -23.96 9.78
N LEU A 101 -29.39 -24.64 10.66
CA LEU A 101 -29.38 -26.10 10.71
C LEU A 101 -29.89 -26.70 9.39
N ARG A 102 -31.02 -26.18 8.88
CA ARG A 102 -31.60 -26.63 7.61
C ARG A 102 -30.66 -26.35 6.44
N GLU A 103 -30.08 -25.15 6.39
CA GLU A 103 -29.07 -24.78 5.40
C GLU A 103 -27.87 -25.75 5.42
N HIS A 104 -27.37 -26.05 6.64
CA HIS A 104 -26.27 -26.98 6.78
C HIS A 104 -26.63 -28.40 6.33
N GLU A 105 -27.81 -28.91 6.72
CA GLU A 105 -28.27 -30.25 6.36
C GLU A 105 -28.43 -30.40 4.85
N THR A 106 -28.99 -29.39 4.18
CA THR A 106 -29.28 -29.41 2.73
C THR A 106 -28.09 -28.99 1.86
N ALA A 107 -27.03 -28.42 2.44
CA ALA A 107 -25.88 -27.96 1.68
C ALA A 107 -25.18 -29.12 0.97
N THR A 108 -25.04 -29.01 -0.34
CA THR A 108 -24.36 -29.94 -1.23
C THR A 108 -22.98 -29.47 -1.66
N HIS A 109 -22.66 -28.18 -1.46
CA HIS A 109 -21.39 -27.58 -1.88
C HIS A 109 -20.72 -26.84 -0.71
N CYS A 110 -19.41 -26.89 -0.68
CA CYS A 110 -18.59 -26.16 0.28
C CYS A 110 -18.72 -24.64 0.05
N HIS A 111 -19.05 -23.88 1.09
CA HIS A 111 -19.19 -22.44 0.97
C HIS A 111 -17.85 -21.73 0.65
N ILE A 112 -16.69 -22.39 0.94
CA ILE A 112 -15.35 -21.84 0.72
C ILE A 112 -14.86 -22.10 -0.71
N CYS A 113 -14.71 -23.36 -1.11
CA CYS A 113 -14.14 -23.76 -2.41
C CYS A 113 -15.19 -23.96 -3.52
N LYS A 114 -16.49 -24.01 -3.16
CA LYS A 114 -17.61 -24.29 -4.06
C LYS A 114 -17.65 -25.71 -4.65
N GLY A 115 -16.73 -26.59 -4.23
CA GLY A 115 -16.76 -28.01 -4.60
C GLY A 115 -17.85 -28.79 -3.86
N GLU A 116 -18.23 -29.97 -4.40
CA GLU A 116 -19.23 -30.85 -3.80
C GLU A 116 -18.78 -31.37 -2.44
N LEU A 117 -19.67 -31.30 -1.44
CA LEU A 117 -19.43 -31.80 -0.10
C LEU A 117 -19.63 -33.32 -0.03
N GLY A 118 -18.62 -34.02 0.50
CA GLY A 118 -18.65 -35.45 0.79
C GLY A 118 -18.97 -35.78 2.25
N LYS A 119 -18.41 -36.87 2.72
CA LYS A 119 -18.54 -37.35 4.11
C LYS A 119 -17.77 -36.49 5.12
N ASP A 120 -16.92 -35.60 4.66
CA ASP A 120 -16.05 -34.70 5.43
C ASP A 120 -16.72 -33.35 5.73
N LYS A 121 -18.02 -33.22 5.49
CA LYS A 121 -18.80 -32.00 5.74
C LYS A 121 -18.75 -31.57 7.20
N VAL A 122 -18.30 -30.35 7.47
CA VAL A 122 -18.21 -29.75 8.80
C VAL A 122 -18.90 -28.39 8.85
N LEU A 123 -19.25 -27.95 10.08
CA LEU A 123 -19.77 -26.61 10.36
C LEU A 123 -18.63 -25.59 10.40
N ASP A 124 -18.65 -24.62 9.48
CA ASP A 124 -17.78 -23.47 9.59
C ASP A 124 -18.47 -22.30 10.27
N HIS A 125 -17.79 -21.62 11.18
CA HIS A 125 -18.30 -20.46 11.90
C HIS A 125 -17.22 -19.44 12.23
N CYS A 126 -17.63 -18.21 12.47
CA CYS A 126 -16.71 -17.15 12.90
C CYS A 126 -16.28 -17.38 14.35
N HIS A 127 -15.01 -17.57 14.61
CA HIS A 127 -14.49 -17.81 15.95
C HIS A 127 -14.61 -16.59 16.88
N ILE A 128 -14.76 -15.38 16.30
CA ILE A 128 -14.95 -14.13 17.07
C ILE A 128 -16.39 -13.96 17.50
N THR A 129 -17.35 -14.21 16.59
CA THR A 129 -18.77 -13.96 16.83
C THR A 129 -19.56 -15.20 17.22
N GLY A 130 -19.11 -16.39 16.83
CA GLY A 130 -19.85 -17.64 16.85
C GLY A 130 -20.86 -17.79 15.70
N LYS A 131 -20.99 -16.81 14.80
CA LYS A 131 -21.95 -16.82 13.69
C LYS A 131 -21.58 -17.93 12.70
N TYR A 132 -22.57 -18.78 12.35
CA TYR A 132 -22.44 -19.77 11.28
C TYR A 132 -22.14 -19.10 9.94
N ARG A 133 -21.23 -19.67 9.16
CA ARG A 133 -20.80 -19.15 7.84
C ARG A 133 -21.23 -20.05 6.68
N GLY A 134 -21.35 -21.36 6.94
CA GLY A 134 -21.74 -22.31 5.93
C GLY A 134 -21.18 -23.72 6.18
N ALA A 135 -21.62 -24.68 5.36
CA ALA A 135 -21.05 -26.01 5.31
C ALA A 135 -19.73 -25.98 4.53
N ALA A 136 -18.71 -26.66 5.03
CA ALA A 136 -17.37 -26.71 4.41
C ALA A 136 -16.78 -28.12 4.43
N HIS A 137 -15.80 -28.40 3.53
CA HIS A 137 -14.90 -29.51 3.74
C HIS A 137 -14.08 -29.30 5.00
N ASN A 138 -13.73 -30.35 5.69
CA ASN A 138 -12.88 -30.23 6.89
C ASN A 138 -11.54 -29.54 6.59
N GLU A 139 -10.89 -29.88 5.50
CA GLU A 139 -9.63 -29.25 5.08
C GLU A 139 -9.80 -27.75 4.77
N CYS A 140 -10.84 -27.38 4.00
CA CYS A 140 -11.16 -25.98 3.72
C CYS A 140 -11.38 -25.19 5.00
N ASN A 141 -12.12 -25.74 5.96
CA ASN A 141 -12.38 -25.13 7.26
C ASN A 141 -11.09 -24.96 8.08
N LEU A 142 -10.20 -25.97 8.08
CA LEU A 142 -8.92 -25.86 8.78
C LEU A 142 -7.99 -24.82 8.18
N GLN A 143 -8.06 -24.57 6.89
CA GLN A 143 -7.28 -23.53 6.19
C GLN A 143 -7.91 -22.14 6.32
N PHE A 144 -9.22 -22.02 6.53
CA PHE A 144 -9.97 -20.76 6.65
C PHE A 144 -9.81 -20.13 8.04
N ARG A 145 -8.59 -19.76 8.39
CA ARG A 145 -8.19 -19.32 9.74
C ARG A 145 -8.13 -17.80 9.84
N ILE A 146 -8.41 -17.30 11.05
CA ILE A 146 -8.11 -15.90 11.43
C ILE A 146 -6.62 -15.65 11.28
N PRO A 147 -6.20 -14.53 10.65
CA PRO A 147 -4.81 -14.19 10.48
C PRO A 147 -4.09 -14.06 11.83
N LYS A 148 -2.82 -14.47 11.87
CA LYS A 148 -1.95 -14.28 13.04
C LYS A 148 -1.23 -12.94 13.02
N PHE A 149 -1.67 -12.02 12.17
CA PHE A 149 -1.12 -10.69 12.03
C PHE A 149 -2.19 -9.62 12.12
N PHE A 150 -1.74 -8.43 12.48
CA PHE A 150 -2.51 -7.19 12.49
C PHE A 150 -1.91 -6.26 11.44
N PRO A 151 -2.62 -5.94 10.35
CA PRO A 151 -2.13 -4.98 9.38
C PRO A 151 -2.26 -3.56 9.94
N VAL A 152 -1.22 -2.78 9.75
CA VAL A 152 -1.14 -1.35 10.06
C VAL A 152 -0.91 -0.63 8.74
N ILE A 153 -1.91 0.11 8.30
CA ILE A 153 -1.96 0.75 6.99
C ILE A 153 -1.58 2.22 7.14
N PHE A 154 -0.59 2.63 6.38
CA PHE A 154 -0.21 4.02 6.17
C PHE A 154 -0.38 4.39 4.71
N HIS A 155 -0.39 5.68 4.41
CA HIS A 155 -0.35 6.16 3.03
C HIS A 155 1.02 6.77 2.72
N ASN A 156 1.74 6.20 1.75
CA ASN A 156 3.14 6.52 1.43
C ASN A 156 4.15 6.15 2.55
N LEU A 157 3.88 5.07 3.28
CA LEU A 157 4.73 4.53 4.34
C LEU A 157 6.20 4.43 3.93
N SER A 158 6.46 3.85 2.74
CA SER A 158 7.82 3.62 2.24
C SER A 158 8.56 4.89 1.83
N GLY A 159 7.84 5.98 1.56
CA GLY A 159 8.40 7.26 1.19
C GLY A 159 8.62 8.22 2.35
N TYR A 160 7.90 8.03 3.47
CA TYR A 160 7.92 8.99 4.57
C TYR A 160 7.85 8.34 5.96
N ASP A 161 6.68 7.87 6.40
CA ASP A 161 6.44 7.52 7.81
C ASP A 161 7.37 6.45 8.36
N SER A 162 7.76 5.47 7.55
CA SER A 162 8.66 4.41 8.00
C SER A 162 9.96 4.95 8.56
N HIS A 163 10.48 6.04 8.00
CA HIS A 163 11.74 6.67 8.44
C HIS A 163 11.63 7.29 9.84
N LEU A 164 10.41 7.65 10.27
CA LEU A 164 10.17 8.27 11.56
C LEU A 164 10.25 7.27 12.72
N PHE A 165 9.76 6.02 12.53
CA PHE A 165 9.60 5.07 13.64
C PHE A 165 10.27 3.71 13.47
N ILE A 166 10.81 3.35 12.30
CA ILE A 166 11.33 1.99 12.04
C ILE A 166 12.43 1.58 13.04
N LYS A 167 13.25 2.54 13.51
CA LYS A 167 14.30 2.30 14.50
C LYS A 167 13.72 1.87 15.84
N ASN A 168 12.55 2.39 16.22
CA ASN A 168 11.88 2.12 17.47
C ASN A 168 11.27 0.73 17.54
N LEU A 169 11.06 0.06 16.39
CA LEU A 169 10.64 -1.34 16.38
C LEU A 169 11.66 -2.29 17.03
N GLY A 170 12.93 -1.90 17.06
CA GLY A 170 14.01 -2.67 17.69
C GLY A 170 14.08 -2.57 19.21
N THR A 171 13.35 -1.66 19.84
CA THR A 171 13.42 -1.41 21.30
C THR A 171 12.73 -2.49 22.13
N SER A 172 11.69 -3.13 21.60
CA SER A 172 11.02 -4.27 22.24
C SER A 172 11.50 -5.59 21.67
N LYS A 173 11.37 -6.67 22.47
CA LYS A 173 11.72 -8.03 22.03
C LYS A 173 10.83 -8.49 20.88
N GLY A 174 11.42 -9.23 19.94
CA GLY A 174 10.73 -9.87 18.84
C GLY A 174 11.47 -9.74 17.52
N LYS A 175 11.17 -10.65 16.62
CA LYS A 175 11.78 -10.68 15.29
C LYS A 175 11.20 -9.58 14.42
N ILE A 176 12.07 -8.90 13.68
CA ILE A 176 11.68 -7.98 12.62
C ILE A 176 12.04 -8.64 11.29
N ASN A 177 11.07 -8.72 10.38
CA ASN A 177 11.28 -9.15 9.01
C ASN A 177 10.95 -7.98 8.10
N CYS A 178 11.68 -7.83 7.00
CA CYS A 178 11.39 -6.82 6.00
C CYS A 178 11.36 -7.42 4.60
N ILE A 179 10.58 -6.80 3.74
CA ILE A 179 10.58 -7.03 2.28
C ILE A 179 11.17 -5.75 1.69
N PRO A 180 12.46 -5.76 1.32
CA PRO A 180 13.11 -4.56 0.78
C PRO A 180 12.66 -4.30 -0.66
N ASN A 181 12.63 -3.03 -1.05
CA ASN A 181 12.54 -2.59 -2.43
C ASN A 181 13.94 -2.19 -2.95
N ASN A 182 14.69 -1.48 -2.11
CA ASN A 182 16.10 -1.12 -2.30
C ASN A 182 16.76 -0.93 -0.93
N GLU A 183 17.97 -0.40 -0.87
CA GLU A 183 18.70 -0.20 0.38
C GLU A 183 18.02 0.78 1.36
N GLU A 184 17.22 1.71 0.85
CA GLU A 184 16.60 2.78 1.63
C GLU A 184 15.08 2.60 1.82
N LYS A 185 14.42 1.82 0.97
CA LYS A 185 12.95 1.69 0.95
C LYS A 185 12.50 0.25 1.10
N TYR A 186 11.40 0.07 1.82
CA TYR A 186 10.78 -1.23 2.05
C TYR A 186 9.40 -1.29 1.41
N ILE A 187 9.05 -2.46 0.87
CA ILE A 187 7.68 -2.75 0.43
C ILE A 187 6.79 -2.93 1.67
N SER A 188 7.31 -3.66 2.66
CA SER A 188 6.65 -3.92 3.95
C SER A 188 7.68 -4.36 4.97
N PHE A 189 7.36 -4.16 6.23
CA PHE A 189 8.09 -4.76 7.33
C PHE A 189 7.13 -5.26 8.39
N THR A 190 7.59 -6.24 9.17
CA THR A 190 6.75 -6.94 10.15
C THR A 190 7.50 -7.05 11.46
N LYS A 191 6.84 -6.65 12.56
CA LYS A 191 7.32 -6.85 13.92
C LYS A 191 6.54 -7.96 14.57
N GLN A 192 7.24 -8.99 15.06
CA GLN A 192 6.64 -10.06 15.85
C GLN A 192 6.63 -9.67 17.32
N ILE A 193 5.50 -9.80 17.99
CA ILE A 193 5.32 -9.54 19.43
C ILE A 193 4.78 -10.76 20.16
N VAL A 194 5.15 -10.91 21.43
CA VAL A 194 4.58 -11.91 22.33
C VAL A 194 3.31 -11.33 22.95
N VAL A 195 2.18 -11.97 22.68
CA VAL A 195 0.85 -11.52 23.16
C VAL A 195 0.35 -12.33 24.37
N ASP A 196 0.87 -13.56 24.56
CA ASP A 196 0.52 -14.45 25.67
C ASP A 196 1.62 -15.49 25.90
N THR A 197 1.64 -16.11 27.07
CA THR A 197 2.53 -17.23 27.40
C THR A 197 1.74 -18.26 28.19
N PHE A 198 1.86 -19.54 27.80
CA PHE A 198 1.22 -20.65 28.54
C PHE A 198 2.22 -21.76 28.76
N THR A 199 1.97 -22.59 29.77
CA THR A 199 2.79 -23.77 30.05
C THR A 199 2.21 -24.98 29.31
N ASN A 200 3.02 -25.65 28.51
CA ASN A 200 2.62 -26.84 27.77
C ASN A 200 2.52 -28.07 28.72
N LYS A 201 2.08 -29.22 28.17
CA LYS A 201 1.95 -30.46 28.93
C LYS A 201 3.25 -30.99 29.54
N GLU A 202 4.39 -30.53 29.00
CA GLU A 202 5.74 -30.89 29.45
C GLU A 202 6.29 -29.93 30.51
N GLY A 203 5.48 -28.96 30.97
CA GLY A 203 5.93 -27.95 31.94
C GLY A 203 6.77 -26.83 31.35
N LYS A 204 6.91 -26.72 30.01
CA LYS A 204 7.72 -25.70 29.36
C LYS A 204 6.85 -24.49 28.99
N PRO A 205 7.39 -23.24 29.17
CA PRO A 205 6.70 -22.05 28.71
C PRO A 205 6.68 -21.98 27.18
N VAL A 206 5.50 -21.68 26.61
CA VAL A 206 5.30 -21.47 25.17
C VAL A 206 4.76 -20.09 24.93
N GLU A 207 5.47 -19.30 24.15
CA GLU A 207 5.06 -17.96 23.76
C GLU A 207 4.05 -18.01 22.62
N VAL A 208 2.96 -17.27 22.78
CA VAL A 208 2.01 -17.01 21.70
C VAL A 208 2.40 -15.71 21.02
N LYS A 209 2.65 -15.77 19.71
CA LYS A 209 3.16 -14.65 18.94
C LYS A 209 2.12 -14.15 17.94
N ARG A 210 2.15 -12.84 17.69
CA ARG A 210 1.40 -12.17 16.63
C ARG A 210 2.32 -11.22 15.90
N ASP A 211 2.03 -11.03 14.63
CA ASP A 211 2.81 -10.13 13.79
C ASP A 211 2.06 -8.80 13.63
N ILE A 212 2.76 -7.70 13.78
CA ILE A 212 2.32 -6.37 13.36
C ILE A 212 2.89 -6.16 11.97
N ARG A 213 2.04 -6.07 10.96
CA ARG A 213 2.43 -5.96 9.56
C ARG A 213 2.17 -4.55 9.05
N PHE A 214 3.22 -3.81 8.76
CA PHE A 214 3.14 -2.45 8.22
C PHE A 214 3.02 -2.49 6.70
N ILE A 215 1.98 -1.87 6.17
CA ILE A 215 1.58 -1.93 4.77
C ILE A 215 1.37 -0.50 4.25
N ASP A 216 1.80 -0.27 3.02
CA ASP A 216 1.66 1.01 2.33
C ASP A 216 0.47 0.97 1.37
N SER A 217 -0.59 1.74 1.67
CA SER A 217 -1.78 1.84 0.81
C SER A 217 -1.47 2.43 -0.57
N PHE A 218 -0.41 3.25 -0.69
CA PHE A 218 0.06 3.77 -1.97
C PHE A 218 0.48 2.66 -2.94
N LYS A 219 0.90 1.49 -2.43
CA LYS A 219 1.24 0.30 -3.24
C LYS A 219 0.02 -0.41 -3.83
N PHE A 220 -1.18 -0.03 -3.40
CA PHE A 220 -2.45 -0.52 -3.96
C PHE A 220 -3.13 0.55 -4.82
N MET A 221 -3.07 1.79 -4.38
CA MET A 221 -3.72 2.96 -5.00
C MET A 221 -2.68 4.07 -5.11
N SER A 222 -1.93 4.10 -6.21
CA SER A 222 -0.79 5.00 -6.41
C SER A 222 -1.23 6.42 -6.83
N ALA A 223 -1.99 7.07 -5.95
CA ALA A 223 -2.43 8.46 -6.06
C ALA A 223 -2.33 9.12 -4.70
N SER A 224 -2.31 10.47 -4.62
CA SER A 224 -2.33 11.18 -3.35
C SER A 224 -3.61 10.88 -2.56
N LEU A 225 -3.55 10.96 -1.23
CA LEU A 225 -4.74 10.77 -0.39
C LEU A 225 -5.85 11.76 -0.76
N ASP A 226 -5.52 13.01 -1.06
CA ASP A 226 -6.45 14.02 -1.53
C ASP A 226 -7.18 13.58 -2.82
N SER A 227 -6.44 13.08 -3.81
CA SER A 227 -7.03 12.55 -5.05
C SER A 227 -7.93 11.34 -4.80
N LEU A 228 -7.55 10.44 -3.89
CA LEU A 228 -8.35 9.26 -3.53
C LEU A 228 -9.64 9.66 -2.81
N VAL A 229 -9.55 10.62 -1.89
CA VAL A 229 -10.68 11.16 -1.14
C VAL A 229 -11.67 11.87 -2.07
N SER A 230 -11.19 12.70 -3.01
CA SER A 230 -12.04 13.41 -3.97
C SER A 230 -12.85 12.47 -4.89
N ASN A 231 -12.40 11.23 -5.06
CA ASN A 231 -13.09 10.20 -5.85
C ASN A 231 -14.05 9.31 -5.03
N LEU A 232 -14.12 9.50 -3.70
CA LEU A 232 -15.06 8.75 -2.87
C LEU A 232 -16.50 9.26 -3.01
N SER A 233 -17.46 8.35 -3.01
CA SER A 233 -18.86 8.72 -2.85
C SER A 233 -19.13 9.18 -1.41
N LYS A 234 -20.11 10.05 -1.22
CA LYS A 234 -20.45 10.57 0.12
C LYS A 234 -20.81 9.46 1.12
N GLU A 235 -21.41 8.39 0.65
CA GLU A 235 -21.82 7.23 1.45
C GLU A 235 -20.62 6.38 1.92
N SER A 236 -19.44 6.62 1.35
CA SER A 236 -18.21 5.89 1.69
C SER A 236 -17.50 6.46 2.93
N PHE A 237 -17.81 7.68 3.34
CA PHE A 237 -17.19 8.34 4.52
C PHE A 237 -17.78 7.84 5.86
N LYS A 238 -17.74 6.54 6.10
CA LYS A 238 -18.38 5.90 7.27
C LYS A 238 -17.60 6.12 8.56
N ASN A 239 -16.27 6.12 8.48
CA ASN A 239 -15.44 6.35 9.66
C ASN A 239 -15.48 7.84 10.03
N LEU A 240 -15.31 8.73 9.07
CA LEU A 240 -15.37 10.17 9.31
C LEU A 240 -16.73 10.58 9.91
N THR A 241 -17.85 10.09 9.36
CA THR A 241 -19.21 10.40 9.84
C THR A 241 -19.53 9.81 11.21
N SER A 242 -18.75 8.86 11.72
CA SER A 242 -18.93 8.35 13.09
C SER A 242 -18.30 9.26 14.16
N TYR A 243 -17.49 10.24 13.77
CA TYR A 243 -16.84 11.19 14.68
C TYR A 243 -17.33 12.63 14.47
N TYR A 244 -17.76 12.99 13.25
CA TYR A 244 -18.15 14.37 12.90
C TYR A 244 -19.50 14.43 12.23
N GLU A 245 -20.24 15.51 12.47
CA GLU A 245 -21.56 15.77 11.88
C GLU A 245 -21.73 17.24 11.46
N GLY A 246 -22.79 17.54 10.76
CA GLY A 246 -23.15 18.91 10.39
C GLY A 246 -22.10 19.63 9.55
N GLU A 247 -21.81 20.88 9.91
CA GLU A 247 -20.86 21.73 9.20
C GLU A 247 -19.42 21.26 9.36
N GLN A 248 -19.07 20.74 10.52
CA GLN A 248 -17.73 20.14 10.77
C GLN A 248 -17.45 19.02 9.80
N LEU A 249 -18.38 18.08 9.62
CA LEU A 249 -18.24 17.01 8.65
C LEU A 249 -18.04 17.53 7.23
N GLN A 250 -18.83 18.55 6.80
CA GLN A 250 -18.72 19.09 5.44
C GLN A 250 -17.31 19.66 5.16
N LEU A 251 -16.66 20.24 6.16
CA LEU A 251 -15.29 20.74 6.04
C LEU A 251 -14.25 19.62 5.93
N LEU A 252 -14.51 18.45 6.52
CA LEU A 252 -13.57 17.33 6.55
C LEU A 252 -13.79 16.31 5.42
N LEU A 253 -14.77 16.48 4.52
CA LEU A 253 -14.95 15.61 3.35
C LEU A 253 -13.88 15.77 2.26
N ARG A 254 -12.81 16.46 2.58
CA ARG A 254 -11.60 16.66 1.76
C ARG A 254 -10.37 16.61 2.64
N LYS A 255 -9.21 16.38 2.04
CA LYS A 255 -7.95 16.52 2.77
C LYS A 255 -7.77 17.96 3.23
N GLY A 256 -7.36 18.14 4.49
CA GLY A 256 -7.00 19.42 5.05
C GLY A 256 -5.75 20.03 4.42
N VAL A 257 -5.45 21.28 4.75
CA VAL A 257 -4.20 21.95 4.37
C VAL A 257 -3.39 22.25 5.62
N PHE A 258 -2.08 22.12 5.53
CA PHE A 258 -1.19 22.29 6.68
C PHE A 258 0.07 23.09 6.29
N PRO A 259 0.53 24.03 7.16
CA PRO A 259 1.68 24.88 6.88
C PRO A 259 3.00 24.20 7.24
N TYR A 260 3.38 23.13 6.52
CA TYR A 260 4.51 22.25 6.82
C TYR A 260 5.83 22.99 7.00
N ASP A 261 6.19 23.89 6.09
CA ASP A 261 7.47 24.62 6.14
C ASP A 261 7.51 25.65 7.29
N TRP A 262 6.37 26.15 7.71
CA TRP A 262 6.25 27.05 8.87
C TRP A 262 6.30 26.29 10.21
N PHE A 263 5.83 25.04 10.23
CA PHE A 263 5.70 24.20 11.41
C PHE A 263 7.06 23.57 11.78
N GLY A 264 8.05 24.43 12.13
CA GLY A 264 9.45 24.04 12.25
C GLY A 264 9.90 23.57 13.64
N ASP A 265 9.13 23.86 14.69
CA ASP A 265 9.54 23.52 16.07
C ASP A 265 8.35 23.42 17.03
N PHE A 266 8.61 22.90 18.22
CA PHE A 266 7.62 22.68 19.28
C PHE A 266 6.84 23.96 19.67
N ASN A 267 7.47 25.15 19.62
CA ASN A 267 6.79 26.39 20.00
C ASN A 267 5.68 26.80 19.01
N LYS A 268 5.65 26.21 17.84
CA LYS A 268 4.58 26.46 16.86
C LYS A 268 3.24 25.88 17.32
N LEU A 269 3.24 24.82 18.13
CA LEU A 269 1.99 24.24 18.67
C LEU A 269 1.21 25.22 19.54
N ILE A 270 1.88 26.09 20.29
CA ILE A 270 1.23 27.05 21.19
C ILE A 270 0.79 28.35 20.52
N ALA A 271 1.01 28.52 19.22
CA ALA A 271 0.54 29.69 18.48
C ALA A 271 -0.98 29.75 18.53
N THR A 272 -1.52 30.92 18.95
CA THR A 272 -2.96 31.12 19.22
C THR A 272 -3.75 31.63 18.01
N LYS A 273 -3.15 31.63 16.84
CA LYS A 273 -3.76 32.07 15.58
C LYS A 273 -3.27 31.21 14.44
N LEU A 274 -4.14 30.99 13.47
CA LEU A 274 -3.74 30.41 12.19
C LEU A 274 -2.66 31.31 11.56
N PRO A 275 -1.52 30.73 11.08
CA PRO A 275 -0.48 31.52 10.43
C PRO A 275 -1.01 32.17 9.14
N PRO A 276 -0.37 33.28 8.67
CA PRO A 276 -0.81 33.96 7.47
C PRO A 276 -0.62 33.10 6.22
N LYS A 277 -1.28 33.46 5.13
CA LYS A 277 -1.32 32.69 3.87
C LYS A 277 0.09 32.31 3.36
N GLU A 278 1.04 33.22 3.46
CA GLU A 278 2.42 33.03 3.02
C GLU A 278 3.15 31.90 3.79
N ALA A 279 2.69 31.58 5.00
CA ALA A 279 3.23 30.52 5.82
C ALA A 279 2.87 29.10 5.30
N PHE A 280 1.90 29.01 4.40
CA PHE A 280 1.49 27.74 3.74
C PHE A 280 2.25 27.49 2.43
N TYR A 281 3.23 28.32 2.06
CA TYR A 281 4.09 28.05 0.92
C TYR A 281 4.81 26.70 1.07
N SER A 282 4.79 25.89 0.02
CA SER A 282 5.43 24.58 -0.02
C SER A 282 6.76 24.67 -0.78
N ARG A 283 7.87 24.55 -0.08
CA ARG A 283 9.20 24.45 -0.72
C ARG A 283 9.37 23.21 -1.59
N LEU A 284 8.72 22.11 -1.19
CA LEU A 284 8.78 20.85 -1.92
C LEU A 284 8.19 20.98 -3.33
N ASN A 285 7.08 21.70 -3.45
CA ASN A 285 6.34 21.87 -4.70
C ASN A 285 6.61 23.20 -5.39
N ASP A 286 7.32 24.11 -4.72
CA ASP A 286 7.55 25.51 -5.15
C ASP A 286 6.21 26.22 -5.49
N THR A 287 5.22 26.07 -4.60
CA THR A 287 3.87 26.60 -4.81
C THR A 287 3.31 27.28 -3.58
N ASP A 288 2.60 28.36 -3.79
CA ASP A 288 1.76 29.00 -2.78
C ASP A 288 0.43 28.23 -2.61
N ILE A 289 -0.17 28.39 -1.43
CA ILE A 289 -1.53 27.90 -1.20
C ILE A 289 -2.54 28.74 -2.02
N SER A 290 -3.57 28.07 -2.54
CA SER A 290 -4.67 28.78 -3.21
C SER A 290 -5.46 29.67 -2.22
N GLU A 291 -6.20 30.66 -2.73
CA GLU A 291 -7.07 31.47 -1.90
C GLU A 291 -8.20 30.64 -1.28
N GLU A 292 -8.75 29.72 -2.05
CA GLU A 292 -9.82 28.81 -1.63
C GLU A 292 -9.36 27.90 -0.48
N ASP A 293 -8.16 27.33 -0.58
CA ASP A 293 -7.60 26.46 0.45
C ASP A 293 -7.27 27.23 1.74
N TYR A 294 -6.78 28.46 1.63
CA TYR A 294 -6.52 29.28 2.79
C TYR A 294 -7.84 29.70 3.50
N GLN A 295 -8.87 30.07 2.74
CA GLN A 295 -10.21 30.33 3.29
C GLN A 295 -10.81 29.09 3.93
N HIS A 296 -10.56 27.91 3.37
CA HIS A 296 -10.94 26.64 3.98
C HIS A 296 -10.25 26.44 5.34
N ALA A 297 -8.93 26.67 5.42
CA ALA A 297 -8.20 26.58 6.68
C ALA A 297 -8.74 27.56 7.75
N GLN A 298 -9.10 28.79 7.35
CA GLN A 298 -9.73 29.78 8.23
C GLN A 298 -11.08 29.30 8.75
N LYS A 299 -11.94 28.75 7.89
CA LYS A 299 -13.24 28.19 8.29
C LYS A 299 -13.08 27.00 9.24
N VAL A 300 -12.12 26.11 8.97
CA VAL A 300 -11.82 24.99 9.87
C VAL A 300 -11.42 25.53 11.24
N TRP A 301 -10.53 26.52 11.31
CA TRP A 301 -10.12 27.15 12.56
C TRP A 301 -11.33 27.72 13.35
N GLU A 302 -12.25 28.42 12.67
CA GLU A 302 -13.41 29.04 13.27
C GLU A 302 -14.47 28.01 13.72
N ILE A 303 -14.88 27.11 12.84
CA ILE A 303 -15.97 26.13 13.11
C ILE A 303 -15.59 25.10 14.17
N PHE A 304 -14.29 24.76 14.27
CA PHE A 304 -13.80 23.88 15.31
C PHE A 304 -13.38 24.63 16.59
N GLU A 305 -13.61 25.94 16.65
CA GLU A 305 -13.30 26.81 17.82
C GLU A 305 -11.86 26.64 18.32
N MET A 306 -10.91 26.55 17.40
CA MET A 306 -9.50 26.25 17.71
C MET A 306 -8.86 27.38 18.49
N ARG A 307 -8.08 27.02 19.52
CA ARG A 307 -7.38 27.95 20.41
C ARG A 307 -5.91 28.07 20.09
N THR A 308 -5.32 26.96 19.63
CA THR A 308 -3.89 26.85 19.34
C THR A 308 -3.65 26.08 18.06
N MET A 309 -2.44 26.15 17.54
CA MET A 309 -2.01 25.32 16.43
C MET A 309 -1.90 23.83 16.80
N GLU A 310 -1.84 23.48 18.12
CA GLU A 310 -1.97 22.10 18.57
C GLU A 310 -3.36 21.55 18.22
N ASP A 311 -4.43 22.32 18.46
CA ASP A 311 -5.80 21.92 18.08
C ASP A 311 -5.92 21.68 16.57
N TYR A 312 -5.29 22.56 15.77
CA TYR A 312 -5.28 22.44 14.30
C TYR A 312 -4.47 21.23 13.82
N HIS A 313 -3.29 21.02 14.40
CA HIS A 313 -2.44 19.86 14.14
C HIS A 313 -3.17 18.55 14.49
N ASP A 314 -3.83 18.54 15.63
CA ASP A 314 -4.57 17.39 16.13
C ASP A 314 -5.73 17.01 15.23
N LEU A 315 -6.51 17.99 14.78
CA LEU A 315 -7.60 17.75 13.83
C LEU A 315 -7.05 17.27 12.47
N TYR A 316 -5.94 17.88 12.03
CA TYR A 316 -5.36 17.55 10.74
C TYR A 316 -4.95 16.06 10.68
N ILE A 317 -4.14 15.58 11.64
CA ILE A 317 -3.68 14.19 11.67
C ILE A 317 -4.85 13.20 11.92
N GLU A 318 -5.86 13.61 12.70
CA GLU A 318 -7.04 12.80 12.96
C GLU A 318 -7.89 12.63 11.71
N SER A 319 -8.15 13.73 10.99
CA SER A 319 -8.90 13.69 9.74
C SER A 319 -8.19 12.88 8.67
N ASP A 320 -6.86 12.98 8.54
CA ASP A 320 -6.09 12.20 7.57
C ASP A 320 -6.20 10.68 7.83
N VAL A 321 -6.13 10.26 9.09
CA VAL A 321 -6.32 8.84 9.47
C VAL A 321 -7.75 8.35 9.18
N LEU A 322 -8.76 9.16 9.47
CA LEU A 322 -10.16 8.80 9.19
C LEU A 322 -10.44 8.74 7.68
N LEU A 323 -9.90 9.68 6.91
CA LEU A 323 -9.98 9.68 5.46
C LEU A 323 -9.25 8.48 4.83
N LEU A 324 -8.04 8.16 5.32
CA LEU A 324 -7.32 6.96 4.91
C LEU A 324 -8.13 5.69 5.20
N ALA A 325 -8.76 5.62 6.37
CA ALA A 325 -9.62 4.51 6.73
C ALA A 325 -10.82 4.38 5.79
N ASP A 326 -11.49 5.48 5.44
CA ASP A 326 -12.63 5.47 4.52
C ASP A 326 -12.21 5.04 3.10
N VAL A 327 -11.09 5.56 2.60
CA VAL A 327 -10.54 5.17 1.29
C VAL A 327 -10.21 3.69 1.26
N PHE A 328 -9.46 3.18 2.24
CA PHE A 328 -9.00 1.80 2.20
C PHE A 328 -10.11 0.80 2.53
N GLU A 329 -11.04 1.11 3.44
CA GLU A 329 -12.22 0.28 3.72
C GLU A 329 -13.14 0.19 2.50
N ASN A 330 -13.32 1.28 1.74
CA ASN A 330 -14.04 1.25 0.47
C ASN A 330 -13.34 0.33 -0.54
N PHE A 331 -12.02 0.45 -0.68
CA PHE A 331 -11.22 -0.44 -1.54
C PHE A 331 -11.34 -1.91 -1.12
N ARG A 332 -11.29 -2.21 0.19
CA ARG A 332 -11.53 -3.56 0.73
C ARG A 332 -12.92 -4.09 0.33
N ASN A 333 -13.95 -3.26 0.44
CA ASN A 333 -15.32 -3.65 0.08
C ASN A 333 -15.45 -3.97 -1.41
N VAL A 334 -14.91 -3.11 -2.28
CA VAL A 334 -14.89 -3.32 -3.74
C VAL A 334 -14.17 -4.63 -4.10
N CYS A 335 -13.02 -4.91 -3.49
CA CYS A 335 -12.27 -6.14 -3.76
C CYS A 335 -12.97 -7.40 -3.21
N LEU A 336 -13.60 -7.30 -2.05
CA LEU A 336 -14.38 -8.40 -1.48
C LEU A 336 -15.62 -8.72 -2.31
N GLU A 337 -16.31 -7.70 -2.81
CA GLU A 337 -17.51 -7.85 -3.64
C GLU A 337 -17.16 -8.45 -5.00
N ASN A 338 -16.16 -7.92 -5.69
CA ASN A 338 -15.82 -8.33 -7.04
C ASN A 338 -14.99 -9.62 -7.11
N TYR A 339 -14.06 -9.81 -6.17
CA TYR A 339 -13.08 -10.91 -6.21
C TYR A 339 -13.21 -11.87 -5.02
N GLY A 340 -13.94 -11.48 -3.96
CA GLY A 340 -13.99 -12.22 -2.69
C GLY A 340 -12.61 -12.29 -2.01
N LEU A 341 -11.74 -11.30 -2.27
CA LEU A 341 -10.40 -11.16 -1.71
C LEU A 341 -10.31 -9.86 -0.92
N ASP A 342 -9.68 -9.92 0.26
CA ASP A 342 -9.46 -8.73 1.10
C ASP A 342 -8.03 -8.22 0.89
N PRO A 343 -7.84 -6.97 0.41
CA PRO A 343 -6.53 -6.36 0.23
C PRO A 343 -5.61 -6.40 1.46
N ALA A 344 -6.18 -6.40 2.67
CA ALA A 344 -5.42 -6.44 3.92
C ALA A 344 -4.60 -7.73 4.13
N TRP A 345 -4.78 -8.77 3.31
CA TRP A 345 -3.93 -9.96 3.27
C TRP A 345 -2.63 -9.75 2.48
N TYR A 346 -2.62 -8.77 1.59
CA TYR A 346 -1.57 -8.55 0.59
C TYR A 346 -0.64 -7.41 0.98
N TYR A 347 0.49 -7.32 0.31
CA TYR A 347 1.47 -6.25 0.49
C TYR A 347 1.35 -5.16 -0.58
N THR A 348 0.90 -5.55 -1.79
CA THR A 348 0.83 -4.67 -2.96
C THR A 348 -0.27 -5.11 -3.92
N ALA A 349 -0.71 -4.20 -4.81
CA ALA A 349 -1.71 -4.47 -5.83
C ALA A 349 -1.36 -5.64 -6.78
N PRO A 350 -0.11 -5.82 -7.26
CA PRO A 350 0.23 -6.96 -8.12
C PRO A 350 -0.10 -8.32 -7.50
N GLY A 351 0.20 -8.53 -6.22
CA GLY A 351 -0.13 -9.80 -5.54
C GLY A 351 -1.63 -10.03 -5.42
N LEU A 352 -2.39 -9.00 -5.11
CA LEU A 352 -3.85 -9.05 -5.07
C LEU A 352 -4.44 -9.34 -6.47
N ALA A 353 -3.95 -8.64 -7.50
CA ALA A 353 -4.40 -8.80 -8.88
C ALA A 353 -4.11 -10.20 -9.41
N TRP A 354 -2.96 -10.77 -9.07
CA TRP A 354 -2.57 -12.13 -9.43
C TRP A 354 -3.56 -13.16 -8.87
N ASP A 355 -3.83 -13.11 -7.58
CA ASP A 355 -4.79 -14.03 -6.94
C ASP A 355 -6.22 -13.82 -7.46
N ALA A 356 -6.60 -12.57 -7.75
CA ALA A 356 -7.89 -12.25 -8.35
C ALA A 356 -8.01 -12.85 -9.75
N ALA A 357 -6.98 -12.72 -10.58
CA ALA A 357 -6.93 -13.29 -11.92
C ALA A 357 -7.06 -14.82 -11.89
N LEU A 358 -6.28 -15.50 -11.05
CA LEU A 358 -6.36 -16.96 -10.91
C LEU A 358 -7.74 -17.41 -10.42
N LYS A 359 -8.31 -16.69 -9.45
CA LYS A 359 -9.62 -17.02 -8.88
C LYS A 359 -10.77 -16.86 -9.87
N ILE A 360 -10.73 -15.80 -10.70
CA ILE A 360 -11.78 -15.53 -11.70
C ILE A 360 -11.65 -16.46 -12.90
N THR A 361 -10.45 -16.58 -13.45
CA THR A 361 -10.20 -17.37 -14.66
C THR A 361 -10.22 -18.87 -14.40
N LYS A 362 -9.94 -19.28 -13.15
CA LYS A 362 -9.76 -20.68 -12.74
C LYS A 362 -8.69 -21.41 -13.55
N VAL A 363 -7.76 -20.67 -14.15
CA VAL A 363 -6.65 -21.25 -14.90
C VAL A 363 -5.69 -21.97 -13.96
N ASN A 364 -5.25 -23.15 -14.38
CA ASN A 364 -4.18 -23.88 -13.72
C ASN A 364 -2.87 -23.55 -14.42
N LEU A 365 -1.91 -23.03 -13.67
CA LEU A 365 -0.58 -22.75 -14.17
C LEU A 365 0.39 -23.83 -13.74
N GLU A 366 1.12 -24.40 -14.71
CA GLU A 366 2.21 -25.31 -14.43
C GLU A 366 3.40 -24.54 -13.81
N LEU A 367 3.92 -25.04 -12.71
CA LEU A 367 5.14 -24.51 -12.11
C LEU A 367 6.37 -25.11 -12.81
N LEU A 368 7.29 -24.25 -13.21
CA LEU A 368 8.57 -24.68 -13.76
C LEU A 368 9.42 -25.28 -12.65
N THR A 369 9.46 -26.61 -12.57
CA THR A 369 10.27 -27.38 -11.61
C THR A 369 11.62 -27.81 -12.16
N ASP A 370 11.77 -27.79 -13.49
CA ASP A 370 13.03 -28.04 -14.20
C ASP A 370 13.92 -26.79 -14.06
N TYR A 371 15.12 -26.98 -13.51
CA TYR A 371 16.06 -25.91 -13.20
C TYR A 371 16.54 -25.16 -14.44
N ASP A 372 16.79 -25.85 -15.54
CA ASP A 372 17.31 -25.24 -16.77
C ASP A 372 16.23 -24.39 -17.45
N LYS A 373 14.98 -24.87 -17.49
CA LYS A 373 13.84 -24.08 -17.97
C LYS A 373 13.61 -22.82 -17.12
N LEU A 374 13.69 -22.98 -15.78
CA LEU A 374 13.55 -21.85 -14.87
C LEU A 374 14.63 -20.79 -15.11
N LEU A 375 15.90 -21.21 -15.22
CA LEU A 375 17.01 -20.30 -15.48
C LEU A 375 16.88 -19.60 -16.84
N MET A 376 16.45 -20.32 -17.88
CA MET A 376 16.22 -19.72 -19.20
C MET A 376 15.19 -18.59 -19.14
N ILE A 377 14.05 -18.84 -18.49
CA ILE A 377 13.00 -17.83 -18.32
C ILE A 377 13.50 -16.67 -17.45
N GLU A 378 14.16 -16.95 -16.32
CA GLU A 378 14.67 -15.93 -15.40
C GLU A 378 15.70 -15.02 -16.08
N LYS A 379 16.63 -15.56 -16.86
CA LYS A 379 17.58 -14.78 -17.67
C LYS A 379 16.90 -13.95 -18.77
N GLY A 380 15.76 -14.42 -19.28
CA GLY A 380 14.96 -13.74 -20.30
C GLY A 380 14.10 -12.60 -19.77
N ILE A 381 13.88 -12.50 -18.44
CA ILE A 381 13.14 -11.38 -17.83
C ILE A 381 14.01 -10.13 -17.87
N ARG A 382 13.68 -9.24 -18.79
CA ARG A 382 14.39 -7.97 -18.99
C ARG A 382 13.40 -6.83 -19.09
N GLY A 383 13.75 -5.67 -18.56
CA GLY A 383 12.91 -4.49 -18.61
C GLY A 383 13.45 -3.35 -17.75
N GLY A 384 12.71 -2.25 -17.71
CA GLY A 384 13.02 -1.11 -16.86
C GLY A 384 14.18 -0.21 -17.36
N VAL A 385 14.77 -0.49 -18.53
CA VAL A 385 15.80 0.36 -19.13
C VAL A 385 15.16 1.20 -20.23
N SER A 386 15.24 2.52 -20.06
CA SER A 386 14.83 3.51 -21.04
C SER A 386 15.95 4.53 -21.19
N MET A 387 16.32 4.86 -22.43
CA MET A 387 17.37 5.82 -22.67
C MET A 387 17.07 6.69 -23.89
N ILE A 388 17.58 7.91 -23.86
CA ILE A 388 17.58 8.82 -25.00
C ILE A 388 18.87 8.59 -25.77
N SER A 389 18.78 7.98 -26.96
CA SER A 389 19.93 7.74 -27.82
C SER A 389 20.45 9.02 -28.49
N ASN A 390 19.57 9.97 -28.76
CA ASN A 390 19.87 11.23 -29.40
C ASN A 390 19.45 12.40 -28.50
N ARG A 391 20.41 13.09 -27.89
CA ARG A 391 20.16 14.13 -26.86
C ARG A 391 19.68 15.47 -27.43
N TYR A 392 19.82 15.68 -28.75
CA TYR A 392 19.40 16.92 -29.39
C TYR A 392 18.69 16.64 -30.70
N GLY A 393 17.56 17.30 -30.89
CA GLY A 393 16.81 17.29 -32.14
C GLY A 393 16.18 18.66 -32.36
N LYS A 394 16.36 19.21 -33.57
CA LYS A 394 15.66 20.45 -33.99
C LYS A 394 14.77 20.11 -35.17
N ALA A 395 13.48 20.41 -35.03
CA ALA A 395 12.54 20.35 -36.12
C ALA A 395 12.80 21.47 -37.11
N ASN A 396 12.42 21.27 -38.39
CA ASN A 396 12.40 22.27 -39.43
C ASN A 396 11.30 21.89 -40.42
N ASN A 397 10.13 22.48 -40.28
CA ASN A 397 9.00 22.16 -41.16
C ASN A 397 8.08 23.39 -41.37
N PRO A 398 7.25 23.38 -42.44
CA PRO A 398 6.43 24.53 -42.81
C PRO A 398 5.40 25.01 -41.75
N TYR A 399 5.18 24.26 -40.68
CA TYR A 399 4.28 24.64 -39.57
C TYR A 399 5.00 25.45 -38.47
N MET A 400 6.30 25.68 -38.62
CA MET A 400 7.10 26.40 -37.62
C MET A 400 7.34 27.86 -38.09
N GLU A 401 7.35 28.80 -37.16
CA GLU A 401 7.64 30.23 -37.42
C GLU A 401 9.06 30.42 -37.97
N GLU A 402 10.01 29.59 -37.50
CA GLU A 402 11.45 29.65 -37.92
C GLU A 402 11.76 28.68 -39.05
N TYR A 403 10.81 28.34 -39.91
CA TYR A 403 11.04 27.41 -41.01
C TYR A 403 12.06 27.94 -42.02
N ASP A 404 13.09 27.16 -42.25
CA ASP A 404 14.07 27.44 -43.32
C ASP A 404 13.91 26.44 -44.48
N PRO A 405 13.42 26.86 -45.65
CA PRO A 405 13.21 25.97 -46.80
C PRO A 405 14.50 25.46 -47.44
N ASN A 406 15.66 26.03 -47.10
CA ASN A 406 16.97 25.60 -47.61
C ASN A 406 17.56 24.42 -46.82
N LEU A 407 16.99 24.12 -45.63
CA LEU A 407 17.39 22.99 -44.80
C LEU A 407 16.46 21.80 -45.01
N PRO A 408 16.93 20.56 -44.76
CA PRO A 408 16.08 19.38 -44.83
C PRO A 408 14.84 19.50 -43.93
N THR A 409 13.66 19.17 -44.46
CA THR A 409 12.44 19.14 -43.70
C THR A 409 12.51 18.04 -42.62
N LYS A 410 12.30 18.42 -41.35
CA LYS A 410 12.34 17.53 -40.19
C LYS A 410 11.13 17.75 -39.30
N TYR A 411 10.52 16.65 -38.89
CA TYR A 411 9.44 16.62 -37.88
C TYR A 411 9.94 15.92 -36.62
N ILE A 412 9.55 16.42 -35.46
CA ILE A 412 9.71 15.71 -34.19
C ILE A 412 8.33 15.18 -33.83
N THR A 413 8.22 13.86 -33.68
CA THR A 413 7.01 13.20 -33.29
C THR A 413 7.22 12.55 -31.93
N TYR A 414 6.33 12.88 -30.98
CA TYR A 414 6.27 12.23 -29.69
C TYR A 414 5.14 11.19 -29.73
N LEU A 415 5.50 9.92 -29.49
CA LEU A 415 4.55 8.80 -29.53
C LEU A 415 4.63 8.01 -28.23
N ASP A 416 3.49 7.63 -27.72
CA ASP A 416 3.37 6.71 -26.59
C ASP A 416 2.38 5.58 -26.94
N ALA A 417 2.67 4.38 -26.48
CA ALA A 417 1.79 3.22 -26.65
C ALA A 417 0.88 3.11 -25.43
N ASN A 418 -0.30 3.69 -25.51
CA ASN A 418 -1.28 3.66 -24.45
C ASN A 418 -1.57 2.24 -23.96
N ASN A 419 -1.40 2.02 -22.66
CA ASN A 419 -1.69 0.75 -21.99
C ASN A 419 -1.00 -0.47 -22.64
N LEU A 420 0.29 -0.34 -22.99
CA LEU A 420 1.06 -1.41 -23.65
C LEU A 420 1.06 -2.72 -22.84
N TYR A 421 1.20 -2.63 -21.54
CA TYR A 421 1.16 -3.82 -20.66
C TYR A 421 -0.22 -4.48 -20.67
N GLY A 422 -1.31 -3.72 -20.64
CA GLY A 422 -2.66 -4.25 -20.74
C GLY A 422 -2.88 -4.94 -22.09
N TRP A 423 -2.38 -4.36 -23.18
CA TRP A 423 -2.40 -4.99 -24.49
C TRP A 423 -1.63 -6.32 -24.49
N ALA A 424 -0.44 -6.37 -23.93
CA ALA A 424 0.37 -7.60 -23.85
C ALA A 424 -0.35 -8.69 -23.02
N MET A 425 -0.92 -8.32 -21.87
CA MET A 425 -1.68 -9.23 -21.01
C MET A 425 -2.97 -9.75 -21.67
N SER A 426 -3.53 -9.04 -22.66
CA SER A 426 -4.71 -9.47 -23.44
C SER A 426 -4.40 -10.54 -24.49
N LYS A 427 -3.12 -10.83 -24.74
CA LYS A 427 -2.71 -11.85 -25.71
C LYS A 427 -2.68 -13.24 -25.07
N PRO A 428 -2.80 -14.32 -25.86
CA PRO A 428 -2.60 -15.67 -25.34
C PRO A 428 -1.26 -15.82 -24.66
N LEU A 429 -1.27 -16.34 -23.43
CA LEU A 429 -0.07 -16.58 -22.62
C LEU A 429 0.07 -18.09 -22.38
N PRO A 430 1.31 -18.62 -22.29
CA PRO A 430 1.55 -20.03 -22.02
C PRO A 430 1.14 -20.38 -20.58
N THR A 431 0.47 -21.50 -20.38
CA THR A 431 -0.05 -21.92 -19.07
C THR A 431 0.49 -23.26 -18.59
N HIS A 432 0.82 -24.18 -19.49
CA HIS A 432 1.23 -25.56 -19.14
C HIS A 432 1.90 -26.27 -20.33
N GLU A 433 2.35 -27.52 -20.10
CA GLU A 433 3.02 -28.39 -21.09
C GLU A 433 4.35 -27.80 -21.59
N PHE A 434 5.11 -27.20 -20.68
CA PHE A 434 6.43 -26.67 -21.00
C PHE A 434 7.43 -27.79 -21.26
N ARG A 435 7.99 -27.84 -22.49
CA ARG A 435 9.00 -28.80 -22.90
C ARG A 435 10.07 -28.15 -23.76
N TRP A 436 11.21 -28.77 -23.85
CA TRP A 436 12.24 -28.41 -24.82
C TRP A 436 11.76 -28.74 -26.25
N MET A 437 12.11 -27.87 -27.20
CA MET A 437 11.86 -28.09 -28.60
C MET A 437 12.87 -29.12 -29.15
N THR A 438 12.43 -29.91 -30.12
CA THR A 438 13.30 -30.77 -30.92
C THR A 438 14.08 -29.93 -31.93
N GLU A 439 15.20 -30.48 -32.47
CA GLU A 439 15.98 -29.77 -33.52
C GLU A 439 15.15 -29.42 -34.77
N GLN A 440 14.20 -30.26 -35.14
CA GLN A 440 13.31 -30.02 -36.26
C GLN A 440 12.35 -28.84 -35.99
N GLU A 441 11.82 -28.80 -34.78
CA GLU A 441 10.94 -27.68 -34.34
C GLU A 441 11.72 -26.35 -34.22
N ILE A 442 12.97 -26.40 -33.76
CA ILE A 442 13.84 -25.21 -33.72
C ILE A 442 14.07 -24.67 -35.14
N THR A 443 14.32 -25.53 -36.11
CA THR A 443 14.47 -25.11 -37.51
C THR A 443 13.19 -24.47 -38.06
N GLY A 444 12.02 -24.96 -37.63
CA GLY A 444 10.70 -24.46 -38.03
C GLY A 444 10.03 -23.55 -36.99
N TRP A 445 10.79 -22.89 -36.13
CA TRP A 445 10.27 -22.19 -34.94
C TRP A 445 9.11 -21.23 -35.18
N LYS A 446 9.06 -20.60 -36.34
CA LYS A 446 7.98 -19.65 -36.71
C LYS A 446 6.59 -20.27 -36.72
N ASN A 447 6.50 -21.59 -36.76
CA ASN A 447 5.22 -22.32 -36.78
C ASN A 447 4.84 -22.83 -35.39
N HIS A 448 5.62 -22.56 -34.37
CA HIS A 448 5.41 -23.03 -33.00
C HIS A 448 5.37 -21.86 -32.02
N PRO A 449 4.43 -21.84 -31.03
CA PRO A 449 4.53 -20.93 -29.91
C PRO A 449 5.71 -21.34 -29.03
N CYS A 450 6.77 -20.54 -28.97
CA CYS A 450 8.00 -20.87 -28.29
C CYS A 450 8.71 -19.63 -27.73
N ILE A 451 9.61 -19.88 -26.78
CA ILE A 451 10.57 -18.91 -26.26
C ILE A 451 11.94 -19.40 -26.70
N LEU A 452 12.72 -18.54 -27.31
CA LEU A 452 14.03 -18.86 -27.86
C LEU A 452 15.10 -18.00 -27.20
N GLU A 453 16.23 -18.63 -26.87
CA GLU A 453 17.50 -17.94 -26.62
C GLU A 453 18.26 -17.88 -27.95
N VAL A 454 18.62 -16.69 -28.39
CA VAL A 454 19.21 -16.46 -29.72
C VAL A 454 20.38 -15.47 -29.64
N ASP A 455 21.35 -15.67 -30.51
CA ASP A 455 22.38 -14.67 -30.80
C ASP A 455 21.85 -13.73 -31.90
N LEU A 456 22.02 -12.42 -31.72
CA LEU A 456 21.62 -11.41 -32.68
C LEU A 456 22.82 -10.89 -33.45
N GLU A 457 22.78 -11.03 -34.78
CA GLU A 457 23.75 -10.34 -35.65
C GLU A 457 23.38 -8.87 -35.76
N TYR A 458 24.34 -7.97 -35.44
CA TYR A 458 24.18 -6.53 -35.63
C TYR A 458 24.99 -6.09 -36.85
N PRO A 459 24.34 -5.91 -38.01
CA PRO A 459 25.02 -5.61 -39.27
C PRO A 459 25.81 -4.30 -39.22
N HIS A 460 27.02 -4.28 -39.84
CA HIS A 460 27.91 -3.12 -39.83
C HIS A 460 27.26 -1.84 -40.34
N HIS A 461 26.37 -1.91 -41.34
CA HIS A 461 25.69 -0.73 -41.89
C HIS A 461 24.76 -0.02 -40.92
N LEU A 462 24.36 -0.67 -39.81
CA LEU A 462 23.54 -0.10 -38.77
C LEU A 462 24.35 0.56 -37.67
N HIS A 463 25.66 0.31 -37.57
CA HIS A 463 26.49 0.82 -36.49
C HIS A 463 26.53 2.35 -36.46
N ASP A 464 26.59 2.99 -37.63
CA ASP A 464 26.62 4.45 -37.76
C ASP A 464 25.24 5.09 -37.71
N LEU A 465 24.18 4.29 -37.92
CA LEU A 465 22.80 4.76 -37.87
C LEU A 465 22.21 4.75 -36.47
N HIS A 466 22.69 3.86 -35.60
CA HIS A 466 22.25 3.69 -34.26
C HIS A 466 23.27 4.18 -33.25
N ASN A 467 22.93 5.15 -32.42
CA ASN A 467 23.83 5.66 -31.40
C ASN A 467 24.13 4.66 -30.29
N VAL A 468 23.28 3.65 -30.13
CA VAL A 468 23.37 2.61 -29.10
C VAL A 468 22.98 1.27 -29.73
N PRO A 469 23.75 0.20 -29.52
CA PRO A 469 23.38 -1.13 -29.98
C PRO A 469 22.08 -1.62 -29.32
N PRO A 470 21.32 -2.49 -29.99
CA PRO A 470 20.16 -3.14 -29.39
C PRO A 470 20.53 -3.90 -28.10
N PHE A 471 19.64 -3.91 -27.12
CA PHE A 471 19.86 -4.50 -25.78
C PHE A 471 20.25 -5.99 -25.76
N GLY A 472 20.22 -6.71 -26.88
CA GLY A 472 20.68 -8.10 -26.97
C GLY A 472 22.17 -8.31 -26.76
N HIS A 473 22.98 -7.26 -26.78
CA HIS A 473 24.46 -7.33 -26.64
C HIS A 473 24.99 -7.09 -25.23
N LEU A 474 24.13 -6.88 -24.25
CA LEU A 474 24.52 -6.70 -22.85
C LEU A 474 24.31 -8.02 -22.10
N ALA A 475 25.02 -9.07 -22.51
CA ALA A 475 25.14 -10.29 -21.74
C ALA A 475 26.42 -10.25 -20.90
#